data_56292b1ddf0531af5a3c01efca3df60f
#
_entry.id   56292b1ddf0531af5a3c01efca3df60f
#
_cell.length_a   1.000
_cell.length_b   1.000
_cell.length_c   1.000
_cell.angle_alpha   90.00
_cell.angle_beta   90.00
_cell.angle_gamma   90.00
#
_symmetry.space_group_name_H-M   'P 1'
#
loop_
_entity.id
_entity.type
_entity.pdbx_description
1 polymer ?
#
loop_
_entity_poly.entity_id
_entity_poly.type
_entity_poly.pdbx_seq_one_letter_code
_entity_poly.pdbx_strand_id
1 'polypeptide(L)'
;MAVDFKKEYKEYYMPGNKPSIVTVPSMNYIAVRGHGDPNQEGGDYKQSIELLYGIAFTIKMSKKGDRQIEGYFDYVVPPLEGFWWQDDVDGIDYEYKEDFNWISAIRLPDFVTKTDFDWAIEEATKKKKQDFSKVEFLTYDEGLCVQCMHIGSYDDEPATVQMMHEYMEEQGYDLNITDQRLHHEIYLSDARKVAPEKLKTVIRHPIKEREE
;
A
#
# COMPACT_ATOMS: atom_id res chain seq x y z
N MET A 1 21.76 -9.66 8.37
CA MET A 1 21.24 -9.32 7.00
C MET A 1 19.91 -8.60 7.23
N ALA A 2 19.63 -7.50 6.51
CA ALA A 2 18.36 -6.78 6.68
C ALA A 2 17.18 -7.66 6.22
N VAL A 3 16.09 -7.67 6.97
CA VAL A 3 14.85 -8.37 6.62
C VAL A 3 14.19 -7.65 5.45
N ASP A 4 13.87 -8.37 4.39
CA ASP A 4 13.14 -7.85 3.24
C ASP A 4 11.72 -8.45 3.24
N PHE A 5 10.71 -7.61 3.47
CA PHE A 5 9.32 -8.05 3.60
C PHE A 5 8.79 -8.76 2.36
N LYS A 6 9.28 -8.40 1.17
CA LYS A 6 8.93 -9.12 -0.06
C LYS A 6 9.43 -10.56 -0.07
N LYS A 7 10.49 -10.86 0.67
CA LYS A 7 11.05 -12.21 0.78
C LYS A 7 10.50 -12.98 1.97
N GLU A 8 10.25 -12.29 3.08
CA GLU A 8 9.74 -12.86 4.32
C GLU A 8 8.24 -13.19 4.21
N TYR A 9 7.46 -12.28 3.65
CA TYR A 9 6.00 -12.37 3.53
C TYR A 9 5.58 -12.54 2.06
N LYS A 10 6.11 -13.56 1.39
CA LYS A 10 5.88 -13.80 -0.04
C LYS A 10 4.41 -13.96 -0.39
N GLU A 11 3.63 -14.52 0.51
CA GLU A 11 2.19 -14.69 0.33
C GLU A 11 1.46 -13.37 0.11
N TYR A 12 1.95 -12.25 0.70
CA TYR A 12 1.34 -10.94 0.56
C TYR A 12 1.99 -10.07 -0.51
N TYR A 13 3.30 -10.25 -0.76
CA TYR A 13 4.07 -9.34 -1.63
C TYR A 13 4.49 -9.96 -2.97
N MET A 14 4.46 -11.28 -3.08
CA MET A 14 4.93 -11.98 -4.29
C MET A 14 3.97 -13.09 -4.70
N PRO A 15 2.66 -12.82 -4.84
CA PRO A 15 1.73 -13.80 -5.39
C PRO A 15 2.11 -14.14 -6.84
N GLY A 16 1.53 -15.21 -7.37
CA GLY A 16 1.66 -15.56 -8.78
C GLY A 16 0.90 -14.59 -9.69
N ASN A 17 1.10 -14.75 -11.00
CA ASN A 17 0.33 -14.04 -12.04
C ASN A 17 -1.03 -14.70 -12.35
N LYS A 18 -1.45 -15.64 -11.52
CA LYS A 18 -2.80 -16.20 -11.49
C LYS A 18 -3.46 -15.78 -10.19
N PRO A 19 -4.77 -15.49 -10.20
CA PRO A 19 -5.48 -15.12 -8.99
C PRO A 19 -5.37 -16.17 -7.89
N SER A 20 -5.34 -15.71 -6.65
CA SER A 20 -5.35 -16.57 -5.47
C SER A 20 -6.10 -15.88 -4.34
N ILE A 21 -6.68 -16.69 -3.44
CA ILE A 21 -7.34 -16.19 -2.24
C ILE A 21 -6.32 -16.16 -1.10
N VAL A 22 -6.36 -15.10 -0.30
CA VAL A 22 -5.47 -14.89 0.84
C VAL A 22 -6.23 -14.23 1.97
N THR A 23 -5.89 -14.56 3.21
CA THR A 23 -6.34 -13.81 4.39
C THR A 23 -5.17 -12.96 4.89
N VAL A 24 -5.34 -11.64 4.80
CA VAL A 24 -4.32 -10.68 5.22
C VAL A 24 -4.62 -10.26 6.67
N PRO A 25 -3.66 -10.40 7.60
CA PRO A 25 -3.85 -9.95 8.96
C PRO A 25 -3.88 -8.43 9.05
N SER A 26 -4.39 -7.92 10.14
CA SER A 26 -4.27 -6.49 10.46
C SER A 26 -2.80 -6.07 10.51
N MET A 27 -2.48 -4.98 9.82
CA MET A 27 -1.12 -4.45 9.70
C MET A 27 -1.09 -2.96 10.02
N ASN A 28 0.07 -2.48 10.50
CA ASN A 28 0.30 -1.06 10.76
C ASN A 28 1.07 -0.41 9.60
N TYR A 29 0.66 0.81 9.27
CA TYR A 29 1.22 1.61 8.20
C TYR A 29 1.51 3.04 8.67
N ILE A 30 2.44 3.68 8.02
CA ILE A 30 2.43 5.13 7.89
C ILE A 30 1.64 5.46 6.63
N ALA A 31 0.74 6.42 6.70
CA ALA A 31 -0.20 6.71 5.62
C ALA A 31 -0.42 8.22 5.42
N VAL A 32 -0.77 8.60 4.20
CA VAL A 32 -1.24 9.95 3.84
C VAL A 32 -2.47 9.80 2.97
N ARG A 33 -3.55 10.52 3.31
CA ARG A 33 -4.79 10.57 2.53
C ARG A 33 -4.81 11.76 1.60
N GLY A 34 -5.39 11.59 0.44
CA GLY A 34 -5.58 12.66 -0.51
C GLY A 34 -6.61 12.33 -1.58
N HIS A 35 -6.74 13.27 -2.52
CA HIS A 35 -7.68 13.22 -3.63
C HIS A 35 -7.02 13.78 -4.89
N GLY A 36 -7.44 13.29 -6.06
CA GLY A 36 -7.01 13.79 -7.36
C GLY A 36 -6.08 12.85 -8.12
N ASP A 37 -5.72 13.26 -9.34
CA ASP A 37 -4.90 12.47 -10.27
C ASP A 37 -3.49 12.22 -9.71
N PRO A 38 -3.08 10.95 -9.49
CA PRO A 38 -1.75 10.60 -9.00
C PRO A 38 -0.63 10.96 -10.00
N ASN A 39 -0.95 11.20 -11.26
CA ASN A 39 0.02 11.56 -12.31
C ASN A 39 0.31 13.05 -12.35
N GLN A 40 -0.49 13.88 -11.67
CA GLN A 40 -0.29 15.33 -11.68
C GLN A 40 1.14 15.69 -11.23
N GLU A 41 1.83 16.47 -12.03
CA GLU A 41 3.19 16.92 -11.71
C GLU A 41 3.17 17.86 -10.50
N GLY A 42 3.97 17.53 -9.46
CA GLY A 42 3.98 18.27 -8.20
C GLY A 42 2.70 18.14 -7.37
N GLY A 43 1.77 17.25 -7.77
CA GLY A 43 0.49 17.01 -7.10
C GLY A 43 0.63 16.38 -5.72
N ASP A 44 -0.48 16.35 -5.00
CA ASP A 44 -0.56 15.89 -3.61
C ASP A 44 -0.09 14.43 -3.45
N TYR A 45 -0.37 13.56 -4.43
CA TYR A 45 0.06 12.17 -4.39
C TYR A 45 1.60 12.03 -4.37
N LYS A 46 2.31 12.77 -5.24
CA LYS A 46 3.79 12.76 -5.25
C LYS A 46 4.38 13.35 -3.98
N GLN A 47 3.77 14.41 -3.44
CA GLN A 47 4.18 14.98 -2.17
C GLN A 47 3.97 13.99 -1.01
N SER A 48 2.87 13.24 -1.01
CA SER A 48 2.59 12.21 0.00
C SER A 48 3.69 11.16 0.05
N ILE A 49 4.18 10.70 -1.11
CA ILE A 49 5.28 9.73 -1.19
C ILE A 49 6.56 10.26 -0.53
N GLU A 50 6.90 11.52 -0.73
CA GLU A 50 8.07 12.14 -0.10
C GLU A 50 7.93 12.20 1.42
N LEU A 51 6.73 12.53 1.92
CA LEU A 51 6.43 12.53 3.35
C LEU A 51 6.58 11.13 3.95
N LEU A 52 5.99 10.12 3.31
CA LEU A 52 6.07 8.72 3.77
C LEU A 52 7.51 8.23 3.87
N TYR A 53 8.32 8.43 2.83
CA TYR A 53 9.73 8.03 2.88
C TYR A 53 10.52 8.84 3.92
N GLY A 54 10.14 10.09 4.16
CA GLY A 54 10.73 10.91 5.23
C GLY A 54 10.59 10.25 6.59
N ILE A 55 9.41 9.76 6.94
CA ILE A 55 9.13 9.07 8.21
C ILE A 55 9.71 7.66 8.21
N ALA A 56 9.51 6.87 7.13
CA ALA A 56 10.02 5.51 7.04
C ALA A 56 11.54 5.43 7.26
N PHE A 57 12.30 6.35 6.65
CA PHE A 57 13.75 6.42 6.86
C PHE A 57 14.14 6.96 8.23
N THR A 58 13.36 7.84 8.84
CA THR A 58 13.60 8.30 10.21
C THR A 58 13.49 7.12 11.19
N ILE A 59 12.44 6.30 11.06
CA ILE A 59 12.26 5.08 11.87
C ILE A 59 13.40 4.09 11.61
N LYS A 60 13.69 3.80 10.33
CA LYS A 60 14.76 2.86 9.97
C LYS A 60 16.14 3.28 10.52
N MET A 61 16.40 4.57 10.54
CA MET A 61 17.70 5.10 10.98
C MET A 61 17.77 5.38 12.48
N SER A 62 16.73 5.12 13.25
CA SER A 62 16.71 5.29 14.72
C SER A 62 17.89 4.59 15.40
N LYS A 63 18.29 3.41 14.91
CA LYS A 63 19.45 2.64 15.40
C LYS A 63 20.79 3.38 15.36
N LYS A 64 20.91 4.45 14.57
CA LYS A 64 22.12 5.27 14.45
C LYS A 64 22.08 6.52 15.33
N GLY A 65 20.94 6.79 15.96
CA GLY A 65 20.73 7.92 16.86
C GLY A 65 20.57 7.49 18.31
N ASP A 66 20.08 8.39 19.13
CA ASP A 66 19.89 8.16 20.56
C ASP A 66 18.59 7.37 20.87
N ARG A 67 17.68 7.27 19.89
CA ARG A 67 16.44 6.51 20.04
C ARG A 67 16.68 5.04 19.79
N GLN A 68 16.52 4.24 20.84
CA GLN A 68 16.47 2.77 20.74
C GLN A 68 15.00 2.34 20.74
N ILE A 69 14.53 1.80 19.60
CA ILE A 69 13.18 1.22 19.49
C ILE A 69 13.27 -0.22 19.99
N GLU A 70 12.42 -0.59 20.92
CA GLU A 70 12.37 -1.96 21.46
C GLU A 70 12.02 -2.98 20.35
N GLY A 71 12.70 -4.11 20.33
CA GLY A 71 12.49 -5.16 19.33
C GLY A 71 13.02 -4.82 17.93
N TYR A 72 13.76 -3.71 17.77
CA TYR A 72 14.28 -3.29 16.46
C TYR A 72 15.15 -4.38 15.82
N PHE A 73 14.84 -4.70 14.58
CA PHE A 73 15.72 -5.46 13.68
C PHE A 73 15.98 -4.66 12.39
N ASP A 74 17.10 -4.90 11.73
CA ASP A 74 17.40 -4.22 10.47
C ASP A 74 16.51 -4.75 9.34
N TYR A 75 15.91 -3.84 8.55
CA TYR A 75 14.97 -4.19 7.51
C TYR A 75 15.14 -3.30 6.26
N VAL A 76 14.66 -3.78 5.13
CA VAL A 76 14.48 -2.97 3.92
C VAL A 76 13.14 -2.24 4.08
N VAL A 77 13.10 -0.94 3.79
CA VAL A 77 11.82 -0.20 3.79
C VAL A 77 10.85 -0.92 2.85
N PRO A 78 9.66 -1.32 3.33
CA PRO A 78 8.69 -2.02 2.53
C PRO A 78 8.26 -1.22 1.28
N PRO A 79 7.64 -1.85 0.29
CA PRO A 79 7.12 -1.17 -0.89
C PRO A 79 6.15 -0.04 -0.52
N LEU A 80 6.01 0.92 -1.42
CA LEU A 80 4.88 1.83 -1.41
C LEU A 80 3.62 1.04 -1.75
N GLU A 81 2.53 1.34 -1.06
CA GLU A 81 1.21 0.75 -1.26
C GLU A 81 0.19 1.87 -1.46
N GLY A 82 -0.88 1.61 -2.20
CA GLY A 82 -1.97 2.54 -2.44
C GLY A 82 -3.32 1.87 -2.21
N PHE A 83 -4.20 2.54 -1.46
CA PHE A 83 -5.61 2.15 -1.35
C PHE A 83 -6.42 3.20 -2.10
N TRP A 84 -7.32 2.74 -3.00
CA TRP A 84 -7.98 3.57 -3.97
C TRP A 84 -9.49 3.40 -3.93
N TRP A 85 -10.23 4.47 -4.15
CA TRP A 85 -11.68 4.45 -4.36
C TRP A 85 -12.12 5.73 -5.08
N GLN A 86 -13.31 5.70 -5.62
CA GLN A 86 -14.03 6.85 -6.14
C GLN A 86 -15.43 6.85 -5.53
N ASP A 87 -15.93 8.04 -5.22
CA ASP A 87 -17.26 8.18 -4.65
C ASP A 87 -18.31 7.81 -5.72
N ASP A 88 -19.35 7.07 -5.33
CA ASP A 88 -20.44 6.63 -6.21
C ASP A 88 -20.02 5.73 -7.40
N VAL A 89 -18.82 5.15 -7.36
CA VAL A 89 -18.30 4.19 -8.37
C VAL A 89 -18.11 2.83 -7.73
N ASP A 90 -18.65 1.80 -8.37
CA ASP A 90 -18.45 0.41 -7.95
C ASP A 90 -17.14 -0.12 -8.59
N GLY A 91 -16.08 -0.16 -7.80
CA GLY A 91 -14.73 -0.46 -8.27
C GLY A 91 -13.89 0.80 -8.57
N ILE A 92 -13.12 0.77 -9.64
CA ILE A 92 -12.25 1.86 -10.08
C ILE A 92 -12.54 2.21 -11.54
N ASP A 93 -12.82 3.48 -11.81
CA ASP A 93 -12.92 4.03 -13.15
C ASP A 93 -11.62 4.76 -13.51
N TYR A 94 -10.79 4.13 -14.33
CA TYR A 94 -9.49 4.64 -14.73
C TYR A 94 -9.53 5.83 -15.71
N GLU A 95 -10.74 6.17 -16.26
CA GLU A 95 -10.90 7.31 -17.17
C GLU A 95 -10.98 8.65 -16.41
N TYR A 96 -11.45 8.63 -15.15
CA TYR A 96 -11.65 9.82 -14.32
C TYR A 96 -10.66 9.84 -13.14
N LYS A 97 -9.37 9.95 -13.43
CA LYS A 97 -8.30 9.92 -12.41
C LYS A 97 -8.31 11.11 -11.45
N GLU A 98 -8.91 12.22 -11.85
CA GLU A 98 -9.13 13.40 -11.00
C GLU A 98 -10.06 13.14 -9.82
N ASP A 99 -10.95 12.13 -9.95
CA ASP A 99 -11.93 11.78 -8.92
C ASP A 99 -11.41 10.70 -7.97
N PHE A 100 -10.15 10.28 -8.11
CA PHE A 100 -9.56 9.30 -7.21
C PHE A 100 -9.41 9.86 -5.80
N ASN A 101 -9.97 9.14 -4.83
CA ASN A 101 -9.56 9.22 -3.45
C ASN A 101 -8.49 8.16 -3.21
N TRP A 102 -7.49 8.49 -2.39
CA TRP A 102 -6.39 7.57 -2.17
C TRP A 102 -5.80 7.68 -0.75
N ILE A 103 -5.24 6.56 -0.31
CA ILE A 103 -4.34 6.49 0.83
C ILE A 103 -3.03 5.94 0.29
N SER A 104 -1.97 6.74 0.23
CA SER A 104 -0.63 6.23 0.02
C SER A 104 -0.04 5.75 1.34
N ALA A 105 0.59 4.59 1.36
CA ALA A 105 1.03 3.96 2.59
C ALA A 105 2.36 3.21 2.44
N ILE A 106 3.07 3.05 3.55
CA ILE A 106 4.20 2.13 3.68
C ILE A 106 3.99 1.31 4.96
N ARG A 107 4.01 -0.01 4.84
CA ARG A 107 3.88 -0.90 6.00
C ARG A 107 4.99 -0.66 7.00
N LEU A 108 4.64 -0.64 8.27
CA LEU A 108 5.58 -0.60 9.39
C LEU A 108 5.95 -2.02 9.87
N PRO A 109 7.21 -2.25 10.28
CA PRO A 109 7.54 -3.44 11.05
C PRO A 109 6.74 -3.52 12.34
N ASP A 110 6.43 -4.73 12.78
CA ASP A 110 5.54 -4.98 13.94
C ASP A 110 6.09 -4.42 15.26
N PHE A 111 7.40 -4.15 15.35
CA PHE A 111 8.01 -3.53 16.52
C PHE A 111 7.72 -2.01 16.64
N VAL A 112 7.22 -1.38 15.58
CA VAL A 112 6.96 0.08 15.59
C VAL A 112 5.63 0.35 16.26
N THR A 113 5.67 1.04 17.38
CA THR A 113 4.48 1.48 18.11
C THR A 113 4.02 2.88 17.68
N LYS A 114 2.80 3.26 18.07
CA LYS A 114 2.31 4.63 17.88
C LYS A 114 3.26 5.68 18.52
N THR A 115 3.85 5.35 19.67
CA THR A 115 4.82 6.22 20.34
C THR A 115 6.10 6.40 19.53
N ASP A 116 6.57 5.35 18.86
CA ASP A 116 7.74 5.43 17.98
C ASP A 116 7.44 6.24 16.72
N PHE A 117 6.23 6.11 16.20
CA PHE A 117 5.75 6.94 15.11
C PHE A 117 5.69 8.43 15.50
N ASP A 118 5.11 8.78 16.66
CA ASP A 118 5.01 10.14 17.11
C ASP A 118 6.41 10.78 17.28
N TRP A 119 7.35 10.02 17.85
CA TRP A 119 8.74 10.43 17.88
C TRP A 119 9.33 10.68 16.48
N ALA A 120 9.03 9.79 15.51
CA ALA A 120 9.56 9.92 14.17
C ALA A 120 9.03 11.15 13.44
N ILE A 121 7.78 11.53 13.66
CA ILE A 121 7.18 12.78 13.16
C ILE A 121 7.95 14.00 13.71
N GLU A 122 8.16 14.06 15.03
CA GLU A 122 8.89 15.18 15.67
C GLU A 122 10.33 15.27 15.16
N GLU A 123 11.02 14.14 15.10
CA GLU A 123 12.41 14.06 14.70
C GLU A 123 12.60 14.41 13.20
N ALA A 124 11.73 13.91 12.31
CA ALA A 124 11.75 14.24 10.89
C ALA A 124 11.47 15.74 10.67
N THR A 125 10.49 16.29 11.38
CA THR A 125 10.13 17.71 11.29
C THR A 125 11.32 18.60 11.68
N LYS A 126 12.01 18.27 12.77
CA LYS A 126 13.21 19.01 13.21
C LYS A 126 14.34 18.94 12.19
N LYS A 127 14.65 17.73 11.70
CA LYS A 127 15.80 17.50 10.82
C LYS A 127 15.58 18.03 9.41
N LYS A 128 14.38 17.85 8.85
CA LYS A 128 14.08 18.16 7.45
C LYS A 128 13.46 19.53 7.26
N LYS A 129 13.03 20.19 8.34
CA LYS A 129 12.29 21.47 8.31
C LYS A 129 11.08 21.42 7.37
N GLN A 130 10.39 20.30 7.37
CA GLN A 130 9.22 19.99 6.56
C GLN A 130 8.06 19.63 7.47
N ASP A 131 6.84 19.97 7.07
CA ASP A 131 5.61 19.61 7.79
C ASP A 131 5.21 18.16 7.46
N PHE A 132 5.13 17.33 8.50
CA PHE A 132 4.69 15.93 8.42
C PHE A 132 3.31 15.71 9.08
N SER A 133 2.57 16.77 9.37
CA SER A 133 1.27 16.66 10.04
C SER A 133 0.22 15.88 9.28
N LYS A 134 0.35 15.75 7.95
CA LYS A 134 -0.52 14.93 7.11
C LYS A 134 -0.26 13.42 7.24
N VAL A 135 0.88 13.00 7.82
CA VAL A 135 1.21 11.58 7.97
C VAL A 135 0.52 11.02 9.19
N GLU A 136 -0.22 9.94 9.03
CA GLU A 136 -0.92 9.23 10.11
C GLU A 136 -0.35 7.83 10.36
N PHE A 137 -0.57 7.32 11.58
CA PHE A 137 -0.38 5.91 11.92
C PHE A 137 -1.71 5.19 11.66
N LEU A 138 -1.74 4.34 10.65
CA LEU A 138 -2.92 3.62 10.22
C LEU A 138 -2.78 2.14 10.58
N THR A 139 -3.76 1.60 11.30
CA THR A 139 -3.95 0.15 11.42
C THR A 139 -5.04 -0.25 10.43
N TYR A 140 -4.73 -1.15 9.50
CA TYR A 140 -5.64 -1.59 8.46
C TYR A 140 -5.85 -3.10 8.52
N ASP A 141 -7.12 -3.51 8.63
CA ASP A 141 -7.55 -4.90 8.62
C ASP A 141 -8.16 -5.23 7.26
N GLU A 142 -7.35 -5.85 6.41
CA GLU A 142 -7.76 -6.18 5.05
C GLU A 142 -8.58 -7.47 4.97
N GLY A 143 -8.24 -8.48 5.80
CA GLY A 143 -8.97 -9.72 5.93
C GLY A 143 -8.93 -10.62 4.69
N LEU A 144 -10.06 -11.22 4.33
CA LEU A 144 -10.18 -12.17 3.21
C LEU A 144 -10.19 -11.42 1.88
N CYS A 145 -9.27 -11.76 0.98
CA CYS A 145 -9.06 -11.08 -0.29
C CYS A 145 -8.78 -12.06 -1.43
N VAL A 146 -9.07 -11.63 -2.66
CA VAL A 146 -8.47 -12.17 -3.89
C VAL A 146 -7.31 -11.28 -4.31
N GLN A 147 -6.21 -11.87 -4.77
CA GLN A 147 -5.03 -11.13 -5.21
C GLN A 147 -4.40 -11.73 -6.45
N CYS A 148 -3.68 -10.90 -7.21
CA CYS A 148 -2.92 -11.30 -8.37
C CYS A 148 -1.70 -10.39 -8.58
N MET A 149 -0.60 -10.94 -9.12
CA MET A 149 0.49 -10.13 -9.64
C MET A 149 0.11 -9.60 -11.01
N HIS A 150 -0.08 -8.29 -11.14
CA HIS A 150 -0.16 -7.59 -12.41
C HIS A 150 1.25 -7.32 -12.95
N ILE A 151 1.46 -7.62 -14.24
CA ILE A 151 2.71 -7.28 -14.95
C ILE A 151 2.29 -6.47 -16.18
N GLY A 152 2.59 -5.18 -16.16
CA GLY A 152 2.16 -4.23 -17.19
C GLY A 152 2.05 -2.82 -16.67
N SER A 153 1.52 -1.93 -17.52
CA SER A 153 1.19 -0.56 -17.13
C SER A 153 -0.03 -0.54 -16.21
N TYR A 154 -0.19 0.50 -15.42
CA TYR A 154 -1.38 0.68 -14.59
C TYR A 154 -2.67 0.76 -15.42
N ASP A 155 -2.61 1.28 -16.64
CA ASP A 155 -3.75 1.35 -17.54
C ASP A 155 -4.21 -0.03 -18.07
N ASP A 156 -3.36 -1.07 -17.94
CA ASP A 156 -3.68 -2.46 -18.31
C ASP A 156 -4.25 -3.29 -17.13
N GLU A 157 -4.33 -2.73 -15.92
CA GLU A 157 -4.83 -3.40 -14.71
C GLU A 157 -6.27 -3.92 -14.85
N PRO A 158 -7.21 -3.25 -15.56
CA PRO A 158 -8.59 -3.74 -15.71
C PRO A 158 -8.70 -5.20 -16.16
N ALA A 159 -7.80 -5.66 -17.04
CA ALA A 159 -7.78 -7.06 -17.47
C ALA A 159 -7.39 -8.05 -16.35
N THR A 160 -6.47 -7.64 -15.47
CA THR A 160 -6.07 -8.43 -14.28
C THR A 160 -7.19 -8.44 -13.25
N VAL A 161 -7.85 -7.30 -13.02
CA VAL A 161 -9.00 -7.18 -12.12
C VAL A 161 -10.15 -8.07 -12.58
N GLN A 162 -10.48 -8.07 -13.88
CA GLN A 162 -11.51 -8.96 -14.45
C GLN A 162 -11.18 -10.43 -14.16
N MET A 163 -9.95 -10.86 -14.44
CA MET A 163 -9.50 -12.23 -14.17
C MET A 163 -9.60 -12.60 -12.68
N MET A 164 -9.32 -11.65 -11.78
CA MET A 164 -9.49 -11.85 -10.33
C MET A 164 -10.97 -12.03 -9.95
N HIS A 165 -11.86 -11.23 -10.54
CA HIS A 165 -13.30 -11.31 -10.28
C HIS A 165 -13.89 -12.62 -10.79
N GLU A 166 -13.58 -13.03 -12.02
CA GLU A 166 -14.00 -14.32 -12.56
C GLU A 166 -13.55 -15.48 -11.66
N TYR A 167 -12.29 -15.47 -11.23
CA TYR A 167 -11.77 -16.50 -10.34
C TYR A 167 -12.48 -16.54 -8.97
N MET A 168 -12.69 -15.38 -8.31
CA MET A 168 -13.36 -15.36 -7.00
C MET A 168 -14.80 -15.88 -7.09
N GLU A 169 -15.54 -15.51 -8.16
CA GLU A 169 -16.90 -15.99 -8.41
C GLU A 169 -16.96 -17.50 -8.61
N GLU A 170 -16.01 -18.07 -9.38
CA GLU A 170 -15.87 -19.53 -9.55
C GLU A 170 -15.58 -20.24 -8.23
N GLN A 171 -14.89 -19.58 -7.29
CA GLN A 171 -14.59 -20.11 -5.95
C GLN A 171 -15.72 -19.89 -4.94
N GLY A 172 -16.84 -19.26 -5.32
CA GLY A 172 -18.01 -19.03 -4.46
C GLY A 172 -17.92 -17.79 -3.59
N TYR A 173 -17.13 -16.79 -3.99
CA TYR A 173 -17.00 -15.52 -3.28
C TYR A 173 -17.64 -14.38 -4.07
N ASP A 174 -18.02 -13.34 -3.36
CA ASP A 174 -18.48 -12.06 -3.89
C ASP A 174 -17.49 -10.95 -3.53
N LEU A 175 -17.39 -9.94 -4.39
CA LEU A 175 -16.62 -8.73 -4.13
C LEU A 175 -17.17 -8.03 -2.88
N ASN A 176 -16.29 -7.52 -2.02
CA ASN A 176 -16.67 -6.83 -0.79
C ASN A 176 -15.85 -5.54 -0.57
N ILE A 177 -15.72 -4.74 -1.64
CA ILE A 177 -15.18 -3.38 -1.53
C ILE A 177 -16.20 -2.53 -0.76
N THR A 178 -15.71 -1.81 0.25
CA THR A 178 -16.50 -0.93 1.12
C THR A 178 -15.70 0.32 1.43
N ASP A 179 -16.25 1.26 2.17
CA ASP A 179 -15.54 2.44 2.71
C ASP A 179 -14.38 2.10 3.68
N GLN A 180 -14.34 0.86 4.17
CA GLN A 180 -13.30 0.36 5.09
C GLN A 180 -12.38 -0.69 4.47
N ARG A 181 -12.77 -1.29 3.34
CA ARG A 181 -12.04 -2.33 2.63
C ARG A 181 -11.95 -1.97 1.16
N LEU A 182 -10.81 -1.44 0.77
CA LEU A 182 -10.61 -0.72 -0.48
C LEU A 182 -9.90 -1.57 -1.54
N HIS A 183 -9.92 -1.13 -2.79
CA HIS A 183 -8.99 -1.59 -3.81
C HIS A 183 -7.56 -1.27 -3.37
N HIS A 184 -6.68 -2.26 -3.36
CA HIS A 184 -5.33 -2.15 -2.83
C HIS A 184 -4.29 -2.54 -3.87
N GLU A 185 -3.30 -1.70 -4.04
CA GLU A 185 -2.15 -1.90 -4.93
C GLU A 185 -0.84 -1.86 -4.14
N ILE A 186 0.08 -2.77 -4.44
CA ILE A 186 1.43 -2.81 -3.84
C ILE A 186 2.45 -2.68 -4.96
N TYR A 187 3.22 -1.61 -4.96
CA TYR A 187 4.14 -1.26 -6.05
C TYR A 187 5.51 -1.88 -5.85
N LEU A 188 5.77 -2.98 -6.56
CA LEU A 188 7.04 -3.73 -6.44
C LEU A 188 8.14 -3.18 -7.34
N SER A 189 7.78 -2.40 -8.34
CA SER A 189 8.69 -1.76 -9.31
C SER A 189 8.70 -0.25 -9.13
N ASP A 190 9.87 0.37 -9.36
CA ASP A 190 9.99 1.82 -9.46
C ASP A 190 9.68 2.24 -10.90
N ALA A 191 8.52 2.85 -11.13
CA ALA A 191 8.04 3.28 -12.45
C ALA A 191 8.99 4.30 -13.13
N ARG A 192 9.90 4.93 -12.39
CA ARG A 192 10.93 5.83 -12.95
C ARG A 192 12.11 5.08 -13.58
N LYS A 193 12.26 3.77 -13.29
CA LYS A 193 13.41 2.94 -13.66
C LYS A 193 13.05 1.72 -14.49
N VAL A 194 11.80 1.31 -14.45
CA VAL A 194 11.31 0.10 -15.11
C VAL A 194 10.34 0.51 -16.22
N ALA A 195 10.50 -0.08 -17.40
CA ALA A 195 9.60 0.16 -18.52
C ALA A 195 8.16 -0.29 -18.18
N PRO A 196 7.12 0.43 -18.65
CA PRO A 196 5.74 0.21 -18.24
C PRO A 196 5.28 -1.26 -18.37
N GLU A 197 5.63 -1.94 -19.47
CA GLU A 197 5.28 -3.34 -19.73
C GLU A 197 5.95 -4.36 -18.80
N LYS A 198 6.87 -3.91 -17.94
CA LYS A 198 7.60 -4.74 -16.95
C LYS A 198 7.31 -4.35 -15.51
N LEU A 199 6.46 -3.37 -15.30
CA LEU A 199 6.04 -2.99 -13.94
C LEU A 199 5.37 -4.19 -13.27
N LYS A 200 5.55 -4.29 -11.97
CA LYS A 200 4.94 -5.33 -11.13
C LYS A 200 4.18 -4.67 -10.00
N THR A 201 2.88 -4.93 -9.99
CA THR A 201 1.95 -4.47 -8.95
C THR A 201 1.19 -5.66 -8.41
N VAL A 202 1.11 -5.82 -7.10
CA VAL A 202 0.12 -6.73 -6.52
C VAL A 202 -1.19 -5.98 -6.44
N ILE A 203 -2.24 -6.50 -7.10
CA ILE A 203 -3.60 -6.01 -6.97
C ILE A 203 -4.32 -6.92 -6.00
N ARG A 204 -5.10 -6.32 -5.08
CA ARG A 204 -5.84 -7.06 -4.06
C ARG A 204 -7.20 -6.43 -3.84
N HIS A 205 -8.23 -7.28 -3.86
CA HIS A 205 -9.61 -6.89 -3.60
C HIS A 205 -10.18 -7.67 -2.42
N PRO A 206 -10.85 -7.03 -1.48
CA PRO A 206 -11.56 -7.71 -0.42
C PRO A 206 -12.76 -8.48 -0.97
N ILE A 207 -12.97 -9.67 -0.42
CA ILE A 207 -14.05 -10.58 -0.80
C ILE A 207 -14.79 -11.08 0.44
N LYS A 208 -15.95 -11.65 0.22
CA LYS A 208 -16.75 -12.36 1.25
C LYS A 208 -17.31 -13.66 0.67
N GLU A 209 -17.60 -14.62 1.53
CA GLU A 209 -18.34 -15.81 1.11
C GLU A 209 -19.71 -15.43 0.55
N ARG A 210 -20.10 -16.09 -0.55
CA ARG A 210 -21.43 -15.90 -1.14
C ARG A 210 -22.47 -16.45 -0.18
N GLU A 211 -23.46 -15.65 0.16
CA GLU A 211 -24.61 -16.12 0.91
C GLU A 211 -25.48 -16.99 -0.01
N GLU A 212 -25.90 -18.18 0.50
CA GLU A 212 -26.79 -19.12 -0.20
C GLU A 212 -28.21 -18.55 -0.36
#